data_aaacd054985ffe2c9c313ffc0f6979a4
#
_entry.id   aaacd054985ffe2c9c313ffc0f6979a4
#
_cell.length_a   1.000
_cell.length_b   1.000
_cell.length_c   1.000
_cell.angle_alpha   90.00
_cell.angle_beta   90.00
_cell.angle_gamma   90.00
#
_symmetry.space_group_name_H-M   'P 1'
#
loop_
_entity.id
_entity.type
_entity.pdbx_description
1 polymer ?
#
loop_
_entity_poly.entity_id
_entity_poly.type
_entity_poly.pdbx_seq_one_letter_code
_entity_poly.pdbx_strand_id
1 'polypeptide(L)'
;LVWMSQLLDCFSEEQIVAVLCKVRAAMRPEARLWILELFWDRQRFEAAAFSLQQTSLYFACVANGNSQMYDSKVFLALLPRAGFEVTQLVDGIGGYHTLLQCTVSPDAPAWPRLE
;
A
#
# COMPACT_ATOMS: atom_id res chain seq x y z
N LEU A 1 1.30 15.75 6.28
CA LEU A 1 0.49 14.52 6.36
C LEU A 1 -0.01 14.16 4.97
N VAL A 2 0.26 12.94 4.54
CA VAL A 2 -0.27 12.38 3.28
C VAL A 2 -1.13 11.17 3.64
N TRP A 3 -2.31 11.08 3.04
CA TRP A 3 -3.26 10.00 3.30
C TRP A 3 -3.63 9.31 1.99
N MET A 4 -3.48 8.00 1.93
CA MET A 4 -3.87 7.17 0.78
C MET A 4 -4.78 6.05 1.27
N SER A 5 -6.02 6.04 0.80
CA SER A 5 -7.03 5.06 1.21
C SER A 5 -7.53 4.29 0.01
N GLN A 6 -7.33 2.99 0.01
CA GLN A 6 -7.83 2.05 -1.01
C GLN A 6 -7.51 2.49 -2.45
N LEU A 7 -6.33 3.08 -2.64
CA LEU A 7 -5.89 3.56 -3.94
C LEU A 7 -4.93 2.59 -4.61
N LEU A 8 -3.98 2.06 -3.83
CA LEU A 8 -2.84 1.32 -4.38
C LEU A 8 -3.22 -0.07 -4.89
N ASP A 9 -4.32 -0.63 -4.41
CA ASP A 9 -4.83 -1.91 -4.91
C ASP A 9 -5.35 -1.83 -6.35
N CYS A 10 -5.51 -0.63 -6.91
CA CYS A 10 -5.86 -0.40 -8.31
C CYS A 10 -4.67 -0.50 -9.27
N PHE A 11 -3.46 -0.73 -8.77
CA PHE A 11 -2.24 -0.68 -9.56
C PHE A 11 -1.44 -1.99 -9.45
N SER A 12 -0.63 -2.27 -10.48
CA SER A 12 0.38 -3.33 -10.42
C SER A 12 1.50 -2.96 -9.45
N GLU A 13 2.33 -3.93 -9.08
CA GLU A 13 3.45 -3.69 -8.17
C GLU A 13 4.38 -2.57 -8.65
N GLU A 14 4.75 -2.58 -9.93
CA GLU A 14 5.62 -1.55 -10.50
C GLU A 14 4.95 -0.18 -10.51
N GLN A 15 3.65 -0.13 -10.78
CA GLN A 15 2.88 1.11 -10.72
C GLN A 15 2.79 1.65 -9.29
N ILE A 16 2.62 0.77 -8.29
CA ILE A 16 2.61 1.15 -6.86
C ILE A 16 3.93 1.81 -6.50
N VAL A 17 5.05 1.19 -6.86
CA VAL A 17 6.38 1.76 -6.58
C VAL A 17 6.53 3.12 -7.25
N ALA A 18 6.09 3.26 -8.50
CA ALA A 18 6.16 4.52 -9.23
C ALA A 18 5.34 5.63 -8.55
N VAL A 19 4.11 5.32 -8.12
CA VAL A 19 3.25 6.27 -7.41
C VAL A 19 3.89 6.68 -6.08
N LEU A 20 4.39 5.72 -5.32
CA LEU A 20 5.02 5.98 -4.02
C LEU A 20 6.30 6.82 -4.18
N CYS A 21 7.08 6.60 -5.22
CA CYS A 21 8.26 7.43 -5.52
C CYS A 21 7.86 8.89 -5.78
N LYS A 22 6.78 9.13 -6.51
CA LYS A 22 6.25 10.47 -6.75
C LYS A 22 5.76 11.13 -5.48
N VAL A 23 5.04 10.39 -4.65
CA VAL A 23 4.56 10.88 -3.35
C VAL A 23 5.76 11.26 -2.47
N ARG A 24 6.78 10.40 -2.40
CA ARG A 24 7.98 10.68 -1.62
C ARG A 24 8.70 11.94 -2.10
N ALA A 25 8.80 12.13 -3.42
CA ALA A 25 9.44 13.33 -3.98
C ALA A 25 8.71 14.62 -3.62
N ALA A 26 7.38 14.54 -3.41
CA ALA A 26 6.56 15.69 -3.03
C ALA A 26 6.49 15.89 -1.50
N MET A 27 6.93 14.92 -0.71
CA MET A 27 6.87 14.99 0.76
C MET A 27 8.10 15.66 1.34
N ARG A 28 7.91 16.35 2.46
CA ARG A 28 9.03 16.79 3.30
C ARG A 28 9.62 15.57 4.03
N PRO A 29 10.93 15.57 4.36
CA PRO A 29 11.56 14.44 5.06
C PRO A 29 10.90 14.08 6.40
N GLU A 30 10.33 15.06 7.10
CA GLU A 30 9.64 14.87 8.37
C GLU A 30 8.16 14.50 8.23
N ALA A 31 7.60 14.52 7.03
CA ALA A 31 6.20 14.19 6.79
C ALA A 31 5.94 12.69 6.94
N ARG A 32 4.70 12.34 7.21
CA ARG A 32 4.27 10.95 7.36
C ARG A 32 3.24 10.61 6.29
N LEU A 33 3.36 9.40 5.78
CA LEU A 33 2.40 8.81 4.84
C LEU A 33 1.56 7.78 5.59
N TRP A 34 0.25 7.92 5.52
CA TRP A 34 -0.69 6.96 6.06
C TRP A 34 -1.36 6.22 4.92
N ILE A 35 -1.32 4.89 4.97
CA ILE A 35 -1.92 4.02 3.95
C ILE A 35 -2.97 3.15 4.61
N LEU A 36 -4.18 3.18 4.09
CA LEU A 36 -5.28 2.31 4.52
C LEU A 36 -5.65 1.38 3.37
N GLU A 37 -5.44 0.08 3.56
CA GLU A 37 -5.66 -0.93 2.52
C GLU A 37 -6.27 -2.21 3.09
N LEU A 38 -6.81 -3.03 2.19
CA LEU A 38 -7.31 -4.37 2.50
C LEU A 38 -6.24 -5.39 2.11
N PHE A 39 -5.83 -6.23 3.07
CA PHE A 39 -4.92 -7.35 2.82
C PHE A 39 -5.62 -8.64 3.19
N TRP A 40 -5.68 -9.58 2.26
CA TRP A 40 -6.41 -10.83 2.49
C TRP A 40 -5.77 -11.69 3.59
N ASP A 41 -4.46 -11.62 3.78
CA ASP A 41 -3.73 -12.41 4.77
C ASP A 41 -3.78 -11.81 6.19
N ARG A 42 -4.33 -10.61 6.34
CA ARG A 42 -4.44 -9.92 7.63
C ARG A 42 -5.88 -9.81 8.12
N GLN A 43 -6.73 -10.68 7.65
CA GLN A 43 -8.12 -10.74 8.09
C GLN A 43 -8.25 -11.57 9.35
N ARG A 44 -9.16 -11.14 10.24
CA ARG A 44 -9.43 -11.82 11.49
C ARG A 44 -10.13 -13.18 11.29
N PHE A 45 -10.91 -13.29 10.21
CA PHE A 45 -11.70 -14.48 9.89
C PHE A 45 -11.34 -15.03 8.52
N GLU A 46 -11.27 -16.36 8.39
CA GLU A 46 -11.01 -17.04 7.12
C GLU A 46 -12.01 -16.67 6.03
N ALA A 47 -13.28 -16.54 6.38
CA ALA A 47 -14.31 -16.16 5.43
C ALA A 47 -14.03 -14.79 4.79
N ALA A 48 -13.53 -13.83 5.57
CA ALA A 48 -13.16 -12.52 5.04
C ALA A 48 -11.95 -12.63 4.11
N ALA A 49 -10.93 -13.39 4.48
CA ALA A 49 -9.76 -13.63 3.64
C ALA A 49 -10.16 -14.27 2.30
N PHE A 50 -11.00 -15.29 2.34
CA PHE A 50 -11.50 -15.97 1.15
C PHE A 50 -12.27 -15.00 0.25
N SER A 51 -13.15 -14.17 0.81
CA SER A 51 -13.92 -13.19 0.04
C SER A 51 -13.01 -12.17 -0.65
N LEU A 52 -11.96 -11.70 0.01
CA LEU A 52 -11.00 -10.77 -0.58
C LEU A 52 -10.20 -11.43 -1.71
N GLN A 53 -9.81 -12.69 -1.55
CA GLN A 53 -9.14 -13.44 -2.63
C GLN A 53 -10.02 -13.58 -3.86
N GLN A 54 -11.32 -13.86 -3.69
CA GLN A 54 -12.26 -13.98 -4.80
C GLN A 54 -12.49 -12.62 -5.48
N THR A 55 -12.58 -11.55 -4.72
CA THR A 55 -12.69 -10.18 -5.25
C THR A 55 -11.45 -9.82 -6.05
N SER A 56 -10.27 -10.16 -5.56
CA SER A 56 -9.00 -9.95 -6.25
C SER A 56 -8.96 -10.66 -7.60
N LEU A 57 -9.39 -11.91 -7.63
CA LEU A 57 -9.46 -12.68 -8.87
C LEU A 57 -10.42 -12.03 -9.88
N TYR A 58 -11.57 -11.57 -9.41
CA TYR A 58 -12.53 -10.87 -10.25
C TYR A 58 -11.92 -9.63 -10.90
N PHE A 59 -11.28 -8.76 -10.10
CA PHE A 59 -10.66 -7.54 -10.63
C PHE A 59 -9.50 -7.82 -11.59
N ALA A 60 -8.69 -8.84 -11.31
CA ALA A 60 -7.57 -9.20 -12.17
C ALA A 60 -8.03 -9.78 -13.51
N CYS A 61 -9.10 -10.60 -13.51
CA CYS A 61 -9.54 -11.34 -14.69
C CYS A 61 -10.63 -10.63 -15.50
N VAL A 62 -11.47 -9.80 -14.87
CA VAL A 62 -12.69 -9.28 -15.49
C VAL A 62 -12.67 -7.75 -15.61
N ALA A 63 -12.25 -7.03 -14.58
CA ALA A 63 -12.37 -5.58 -14.52
C ALA A 63 -11.30 -4.85 -15.35
N ASN A 64 -10.05 -4.76 -14.87
CA ASN A 64 -9.00 -4.01 -15.57
C ASN A 64 -7.65 -4.72 -15.68
N GLY A 65 -7.51 -5.90 -15.09
CA GLY A 65 -6.29 -6.69 -15.13
C GLY A 65 -5.18 -6.25 -14.16
N ASN A 66 -5.27 -5.06 -13.59
CA ASN A 66 -4.23 -4.52 -12.70
C ASN A 66 -4.68 -4.44 -11.24
N SER A 67 -5.98 -4.24 -10.98
CA SER A 67 -6.50 -4.19 -9.61
C SER A 67 -6.45 -5.55 -8.95
N GLN A 68 -5.94 -5.60 -7.73
CA GLN A 68 -5.93 -6.83 -6.93
C GLN A 68 -5.84 -6.51 -5.45
N MET A 69 -6.27 -7.45 -4.61
CA MET A 69 -6.07 -7.40 -3.17
C MET A 69 -4.72 -8.05 -2.87
N TYR A 70 -3.80 -7.30 -2.29
CA TYR A 70 -2.44 -7.76 -2.07
C TYR A 70 -2.31 -8.58 -0.79
N ASP A 71 -1.36 -9.52 -0.78
CA ASP A 71 -0.78 -10.07 0.42
C ASP A 71 0.05 -8.96 1.10
N SER A 72 -0.08 -8.84 2.43
CA SER A 72 0.63 -7.78 3.15
C SER A 72 2.15 -7.90 3.02
N LYS A 73 2.69 -9.11 2.96
CA LYS A 73 4.13 -9.32 2.80
C LYS A 73 4.64 -8.80 1.47
N VAL A 74 3.90 -9.05 0.39
CA VAL A 74 4.23 -8.53 -0.94
C VAL A 74 4.15 -7.01 -0.93
N PHE A 75 3.06 -6.45 -0.42
CA PHE A 75 2.85 -5.01 -0.38
C PHE A 75 3.91 -4.30 0.47
N LEU A 76 4.20 -4.82 1.66
CA LEU A 76 5.21 -4.23 2.56
C LEU A 76 6.61 -4.25 1.95
N ALA A 77 6.92 -5.22 1.10
CA ALA A 77 8.19 -5.27 0.38
C ALA A 77 8.34 -4.17 -0.66
N LEU A 78 7.24 -3.57 -1.14
CA LEU A 78 7.28 -2.48 -2.12
C LEU A 78 7.67 -1.14 -1.50
N LEU A 79 7.38 -0.93 -0.22
CA LEU A 79 7.63 0.34 0.46
C LEU A 79 9.11 0.71 0.54
N PRO A 80 10.04 -0.21 0.93
CA PRO A 80 11.47 0.09 0.89
C PRO A 80 11.97 0.41 -0.52
N ARG A 81 11.43 -0.21 -1.55
CA ARG A 81 11.79 0.07 -2.94
C ARG A 81 11.48 1.52 -3.34
N ALA A 82 10.47 2.12 -2.73
CA ALA A 82 10.09 3.50 -2.96
C ALA A 82 10.74 4.47 -1.95
N GLY A 83 11.54 3.96 -1.02
CA GLY A 83 12.24 4.78 -0.02
C GLY A 83 11.41 5.10 1.21
N PHE A 84 10.46 4.24 1.55
CA PHE A 84 9.65 4.38 2.77
C PHE A 84 9.98 3.31 3.79
N GLU A 85 9.78 3.64 5.06
CA GLU A 85 9.90 2.75 6.20
C GLU A 85 8.58 2.72 6.95
N VAL A 86 8.07 1.52 7.25
CA VAL A 86 6.84 1.35 8.04
C VAL A 86 7.20 1.51 9.51
N THR A 87 6.58 2.48 10.16
CA THR A 87 6.80 2.76 11.58
C THR A 87 5.69 2.23 12.47
N GLN A 88 4.50 2.00 11.91
CA GLN A 88 3.37 1.46 12.65
C GLN A 88 2.44 0.71 11.70
N LEU A 89 1.90 -0.41 12.19
CA LEU A 89 0.91 -1.22 11.47
C LEU A 89 -0.22 -1.56 12.42
N VAL A 90 -1.46 -1.24 12.03
CA VAL A 90 -2.64 -1.52 12.84
C VAL A 90 -3.66 -2.28 12.00
N ASP A 91 -3.99 -3.50 12.43
CA ASP A 91 -5.00 -4.33 11.77
C ASP A 91 -6.42 -4.04 12.31
N GLY A 92 -7.41 -4.45 11.56
CA GLY A 92 -8.79 -4.47 12.02
C GLY A 92 -9.47 -3.11 12.06
N ILE A 93 -8.94 -2.12 11.37
CA ILE A 93 -9.60 -0.81 11.26
C ILE A 93 -10.91 -0.98 10.50
N GLY A 94 -12.02 -0.64 11.16
CA GLY A 94 -13.35 -0.86 10.60
C GLY A 94 -13.68 -2.34 10.38
N GLY A 95 -12.92 -3.26 10.96
CA GLY A 95 -13.10 -4.71 10.87
C GLY A 95 -12.24 -5.40 9.81
N TYR A 96 -11.84 -4.73 8.73
CA TYR A 96 -11.19 -5.38 7.58
C TYR A 96 -9.92 -4.69 7.11
N HIS A 97 -9.73 -3.42 7.40
CA HIS A 97 -8.63 -2.63 6.85
C HIS A 97 -7.39 -2.68 7.75
N THR A 98 -6.24 -2.54 7.13
CA THR A 98 -4.95 -2.37 7.82
C THR A 98 -4.45 -0.95 7.56
N LEU A 99 -4.04 -0.28 8.63
CA LEU A 99 -3.47 1.07 8.58
C LEU A 99 -1.95 0.98 8.73
N LEU A 100 -1.23 1.56 7.78
CA LEU A 100 0.22 1.66 7.81
C LEU A 100 0.62 3.12 8.01
N GLN A 101 1.50 3.38 8.96
CA GLN A 101 2.19 4.66 9.08
C GLN A 101 3.60 4.50 8.52
N CYS A 102 3.95 5.36 7.56
CA CYS A 102 5.24 5.30 6.89
C CYS A 102 5.97 6.63 7.00
N THR A 103 7.27 6.56 7.12
CA THR A 103 8.16 7.71 7.07
C THR A 103 9.16 7.54 5.93
N VAL A 104 9.76 8.64 5.47
CA VAL A 104 10.85 8.56 4.50
C VAL A 104 12.03 7.85 5.17
N SER A 105 12.54 6.81 4.51
CA SER A 105 13.68 6.06 5.02
C SER A 105 14.92 6.96 5.06
N PRO A 106 15.69 6.98 6.19
CA PRO A 106 16.90 7.80 6.27
C PRO A 106 17.98 7.35 5.29
N ASP A 107 17.96 6.09 4.87
CA ASP A 107 18.93 5.53 3.93
C ASP A 107 18.45 5.57 2.48
N ALA A 108 17.28 6.15 2.23
CA ALA A 108 16.70 6.21 0.91
C ALA A 108 17.47 7.19 0.01
N PRO A 109 17.69 6.84 -1.28
CA PRO A 109 18.31 7.79 -2.21
C PRO A 109 17.43 9.01 -2.39
N ALA A 110 18.06 10.16 -2.61
CA ALA A 110 17.33 11.39 -2.91
C ALA A 110 16.66 11.26 -4.27
N TRP A 111 15.37 11.54 -4.31
CA TRP A 111 14.61 11.59 -5.55
C TRP A 111 14.45 13.03 -6.02
N PRO A 112 14.51 13.30 -7.33
CA PRO A 112 14.23 14.64 -7.84
C PRO A 112 12.82 15.08 -7.44
N ARG A 113 12.69 16.32 -6.99
CA ARG A 113 11.35 16.88 -6.74
C ARG A 113 10.66 17.12 -8.07
N LEU A 114 9.38 16.83 -8.12
CA LEU A 114 8.52 17.23 -9.23
C LEU A 114 8.25 18.73 -9.09
N GLU A 115 8.66 19.47 -10.06
CA GLU A 115 8.36 20.90 -10.17
C GLU A 115 7.14 21.15 -11.06
#